data_4c15ab8e08e4d2382a1b2996a716c4f1
#
_entry.id   4c15ab8e08e4d2382a1b2996a716c4f1
#
_cell.length_a   1.000
_cell.length_b   1.000
_cell.length_c   1.000
_cell.angle_alpha   90.00
_cell.angle_beta   90.00
_cell.angle_gamma   90.00
#
_symmetry.space_group_name_H-M   'P 1'
#
loop_
_entity.id
_entity.type
_entity.pdbx_description
1 polymer ?
#
loop_
_entity_poly.entity_id
_entity_poly.type
_entity_poly.pdbx_seq_one_letter_code
_entity_poly.pdbx_strand_id
1 'polypeptide(L)'
;DAADRLGPLVGPGPRRGHFAVWMLAVPCFVEAAVLAGQPEDAREVVADLAQWAAFGADPHAPAQLARCRALLAADDAEADDLYLRALALHDDAGGDFERARTELLYGKWLRRRRRLREARARLGAALVGFERCGAGAWADQTRGELRANGAASATDRSGGLARLTPQQLRIARHVAEGATNREVAQRLAVSTRTVDYHLRNVFAALGVRSRVELARLVDQESR
;
A
#
# COMPACT_ATOMS: atom_id res chain seq x y z
N ASP A 1 4.60 -20.27 -5.11
CA ASP A 1 4.20 -18.85 -5.08
C ASP A 1 3.75 -18.42 -3.68
N ALA A 2 3.06 -17.26 -3.54
CA ALA A 2 2.60 -16.78 -2.23
C ALA A 2 1.43 -17.63 -1.71
N ALA A 3 0.53 -18.08 -2.59
CA ALA A 3 -0.58 -18.95 -2.22
C ALA A 3 -0.09 -20.30 -1.68
N ASP A 4 0.91 -20.92 -2.32
CA ASP A 4 1.50 -22.19 -1.87
C ASP A 4 2.14 -22.08 -0.47
N ARG A 5 2.69 -20.90 -0.15
CA ARG A 5 3.33 -20.66 1.16
C ARG A 5 2.32 -20.39 2.26
N LEU A 6 1.24 -19.69 1.95
CA LEU A 6 0.21 -19.32 2.92
C LEU A 6 -0.84 -20.42 3.11
N GLY A 7 -1.13 -21.21 2.08
CA GLY A 7 -2.11 -22.29 2.12
C GLY A 7 -1.97 -23.22 3.34
N PRO A 8 -0.76 -23.77 3.63
CA PRO A 8 -0.55 -24.61 4.81
C PRO A 8 -0.83 -23.96 6.16
N LEU A 9 -0.81 -22.61 6.25
CA LEU A 9 -1.08 -21.86 7.49
C LEU A 9 -2.57 -21.65 7.73
N VAL A 10 -3.36 -21.59 6.65
CA VAL A 10 -4.78 -21.21 6.72
C VAL A 10 -5.74 -22.36 6.42
N GLY A 11 -5.30 -23.36 5.65
CA GLY A 11 -6.08 -24.53 5.32
C GLY A 11 -6.20 -25.55 6.47
N PRO A 12 -7.13 -26.52 6.35
CA PRO A 12 -7.24 -27.62 7.32
C PRO A 12 -5.97 -28.48 7.30
N GLY A 13 -5.47 -28.86 8.48
CA GLY A 13 -4.34 -29.79 8.59
C GLY A 13 -3.39 -29.50 9.75
N PRO A 14 -2.37 -30.35 9.93
CA PRO A 14 -1.47 -30.29 11.09
C PRO A 14 -0.53 -29.06 11.10
N ARG A 15 -0.44 -28.33 9.98
CA ARG A 15 0.37 -27.11 9.83
C ARG A 15 -0.45 -25.84 10.04
N ARG A 16 -1.76 -25.97 10.31
CA ARG A 16 -2.59 -24.82 10.66
C ARG A 16 -1.98 -24.16 11.89
N GLY A 17 -1.50 -22.93 11.72
CA GLY A 17 -0.77 -22.22 12.75
C GLY A 17 -1.65 -21.82 13.94
N HIS A 18 -1.03 -21.16 14.94
CA HIS A 18 -1.79 -20.57 16.04
C HIS A 18 -2.90 -19.66 15.47
N PHE A 19 -4.07 -19.73 16.09
CA PHE A 19 -5.28 -19.04 15.65
C PHE A 19 -5.06 -17.56 15.24
N ALA A 20 -4.30 -16.79 16.03
CA ALA A 20 -4.00 -15.39 15.72
C ALA A 20 -3.19 -15.23 14.42
N VAL A 21 -2.23 -16.13 14.16
CA VAL A 21 -1.43 -16.11 12.91
C VAL A 21 -2.31 -16.47 11.71
N TRP A 22 -3.18 -17.45 11.89
CA TRP A 22 -4.15 -17.85 10.87
C TRP A 22 -5.08 -16.70 10.49
N MET A 23 -5.66 -15.99 11.46
CA MET A 23 -6.54 -14.85 11.23
C MET A 23 -5.86 -13.73 10.45
N LEU A 24 -4.60 -13.42 10.77
CA LEU A 24 -3.80 -12.43 10.04
C LEU A 24 -3.44 -12.89 8.62
N ALA A 25 -3.27 -14.19 8.41
CA ALA A 25 -2.85 -14.74 7.12
C ALA A 25 -4.01 -14.88 6.12
N VAL A 26 -5.26 -15.06 6.57
CA VAL A 26 -6.43 -15.27 5.69
C VAL A 26 -6.60 -14.20 4.63
N PRO A 27 -6.62 -12.90 4.92
CA PRO A 27 -6.79 -11.88 3.89
C PRO A 27 -5.64 -11.87 2.87
N CYS A 28 -4.42 -12.19 3.31
CA CYS A 28 -3.26 -12.29 2.44
C CYS A 28 -3.34 -13.52 1.53
N PHE A 29 -3.82 -14.65 2.07
CA PHE A 29 -4.03 -15.87 1.31
C PHE A 29 -5.10 -15.69 0.23
N VAL A 30 -6.25 -15.10 0.57
CA VAL A 30 -7.33 -14.81 -0.39
C VAL A 30 -6.82 -13.95 -1.55
N GLU A 31 -6.07 -12.89 -1.25
CA GLU A 31 -5.46 -12.04 -2.29
C GLU A 31 -4.51 -12.85 -3.19
N ALA A 32 -3.64 -13.67 -2.59
CA ALA A 32 -2.67 -14.49 -3.31
C ALA A 32 -3.35 -15.57 -4.18
N ALA A 33 -4.38 -16.25 -3.66
CA ALA A 33 -5.13 -17.27 -4.38
C ALA A 33 -5.88 -16.68 -5.59
N VAL A 34 -6.52 -15.53 -5.43
CA VAL A 34 -7.19 -14.81 -6.54
C VAL A 34 -6.18 -14.38 -7.60
N LEU A 35 -5.02 -13.86 -7.20
CA LEU A 35 -3.95 -13.47 -8.13
C LEU A 35 -3.33 -14.68 -8.86
N ALA A 36 -3.28 -15.83 -8.21
CA ALA A 36 -2.82 -17.09 -8.81
C ALA A 36 -3.87 -17.74 -9.73
N GLY A 37 -5.10 -17.20 -9.79
CA GLY A 37 -6.20 -17.80 -10.55
C GLY A 37 -6.84 -19.01 -9.89
N GLN A 38 -6.70 -19.14 -8.57
CA GLN A 38 -7.21 -20.24 -7.75
C GLN A 38 -8.19 -19.75 -6.67
N PRO A 39 -9.27 -19.02 -7.03
CA PRO A 39 -10.19 -18.42 -6.06
C PRO A 39 -10.96 -19.46 -5.23
N GLU A 40 -11.12 -20.69 -5.73
CA GLU A 40 -11.86 -21.75 -5.04
C GLU A 40 -11.17 -22.15 -3.73
N ASP A 41 -9.85 -22.19 -3.72
CA ASP A 41 -9.06 -22.53 -2.52
C ASP A 41 -9.28 -21.54 -1.36
N ALA A 42 -9.72 -20.32 -1.68
CA ALA A 42 -9.96 -19.27 -0.71
C ALA A 42 -11.39 -19.28 -0.12
N ARG A 43 -12.37 -19.95 -0.75
CA ARG A 43 -13.78 -19.88 -0.35
C ARG A 43 -14.04 -20.48 1.02
N GLU A 44 -13.47 -21.65 1.31
CA GLU A 44 -13.61 -22.32 2.61
C GLU A 44 -13.00 -21.46 3.74
N VAL A 45 -11.82 -20.92 3.50
CA VAL A 45 -11.11 -20.10 4.48
C VAL A 45 -11.85 -18.79 4.79
N VAL A 46 -12.55 -18.22 3.79
CA VAL A 46 -13.39 -17.04 3.99
C VAL A 46 -14.65 -17.35 4.79
N ALA A 47 -15.18 -18.56 4.71
CA ALA A 47 -16.30 -18.98 5.57
C ALA A 47 -15.90 -19.01 7.06
N ASP A 48 -14.71 -19.51 7.37
CA ASP A 48 -14.15 -19.46 8.72
C ASP A 48 -13.91 -18.02 9.20
N LEU A 49 -13.38 -17.14 8.33
CA LEU A 49 -13.23 -15.73 8.64
C LEU A 49 -14.57 -15.04 8.93
N ALA A 50 -15.65 -15.48 8.26
CA ALA A 50 -16.99 -14.94 8.51
C ALA A 50 -17.51 -15.30 9.92
N GLN A 51 -17.25 -16.52 10.39
CA GLN A 51 -17.59 -16.92 11.76
C GLN A 51 -16.83 -16.09 12.79
N TRP A 52 -15.54 -15.85 12.53
CA TRP A 52 -14.72 -15.00 13.39
C TRP A 52 -15.22 -13.55 13.42
N ALA A 53 -15.50 -12.96 12.27
CA ALA A 53 -16.02 -11.60 12.18
C ALA A 53 -17.37 -11.46 12.93
N ALA A 54 -18.22 -12.48 12.87
CA ALA A 54 -19.49 -12.52 13.59
C ALA A 54 -19.32 -12.60 15.12
N PHE A 55 -18.22 -13.17 15.60
CA PHE A 55 -17.92 -13.25 17.02
C PHE A 55 -17.61 -11.88 17.65
N GLY A 56 -17.20 -10.88 16.84
CA GLY A 56 -17.07 -9.48 17.25
C GLY A 56 -15.87 -9.14 18.13
N ALA A 57 -14.90 -10.07 18.28
CA ALA A 57 -13.70 -9.82 19.09
C ALA A 57 -12.67 -8.92 18.41
N ASP A 58 -12.70 -8.84 17.08
CA ASP A 58 -11.79 -8.03 16.27
C ASP A 58 -12.58 -7.00 15.47
N PRO A 59 -12.47 -5.70 15.76
CA PRO A 59 -13.20 -4.65 15.04
C PRO A 59 -12.80 -4.52 13.57
N HIS A 60 -11.63 -5.03 13.17
CA HIS A 60 -11.16 -4.99 11.78
C HIS A 60 -11.65 -6.18 10.94
N ALA A 61 -12.04 -7.28 11.57
CA ALA A 61 -12.44 -8.51 10.87
C ALA A 61 -13.63 -8.33 9.91
N PRO A 62 -14.69 -7.56 10.23
CA PRO A 62 -15.78 -7.30 9.30
C PRO A 62 -15.35 -6.59 8.00
N ALA A 63 -14.44 -5.61 8.10
CA ALA A 63 -13.92 -4.89 6.95
C ALA A 63 -13.04 -5.80 6.07
N GLN A 64 -12.16 -6.59 6.71
CA GLN A 64 -11.32 -7.57 6.01
C GLN A 64 -12.16 -8.67 5.33
N LEU A 65 -13.21 -9.15 5.99
CA LEU A 65 -14.16 -10.12 5.41
C LEU A 65 -14.86 -9.54 4.17
N ALA A 66 -15.36 -8.31 4.24
CA ALA A 66 -16.01 -7.66 3.10
C ALA A 66 -15.02 -7.53 1.92
N ARG A 67 -13.77 -7.14 2.17
CA ARG A 67 -12.71 -7.10 1.16
C ARG A 67 -12.43 -8.48 0.55
N CYS A 68 -12.33 -9.53 1.36
CA CYS A 68 -12.11 -10.89 0.87
C CYS A 68 -13.28 -11.36 -0.02
N ARG A 69 -14.51 -11.07 0.38
CA ARG A 69 -15.70 -11.38 -0.42
C ARG A 69 -15.72 -10.60 -1.74
N ALA A 70 -15.33 -9.33 -1.73
CA ALA A 70 -15.20 -8.52 -2.95
C ALA A 70 -14.21 -9.13 -3.96
N LEU A 71 -13.10 -9.67 -3.48
CA LEU A 71 -12.10 -10.35 -4.32
C LEU A 71 -12.64 -11.65 -4.94
N LEU A 72 -13.57 -12.33 -4.29
CA LEU A 72 -14.17 -13.61 -4.71
C LEU A 72 -15.50 -13.46 -5.41
N ALA A 73 -16.08 -12.27 -5.44
CA ALA A 73 -17.38 -12.01 -6.07
C ALA A 73 -17.31 -12.27 -7.58
N ALA A 74 -18.31 -12.98 -8.08
CA ALA A 74 -18.44 -13.27 -9.51
C ALA A 74 -19.11 -12.11 -10.26
N ASP A 75 -19.99 -11.38 -9.59
CA ASP A 75 -20.71 -10.23 -10.15
C ASP A 75 -19.99 -8.91 -9.84
N ASP A 76 -19.93 -8.02 -10.82
CA ASP A 76 -19.23 -6.74 -10.70
C ASP A 76 -19.96 -5.76 -9.77
N ALA A 77 -21.31 -5.79 -9.73
CA ALA A 77 -22.08 -4.92 -8.84
C ALA A 77 -21.90 -5.37 -7.39
N GLU A 78 -21.94 -6.68 -7.13
CA GLU A 78 -21.66 -7.25 -5.82
C GLU A 78 -20.24 -6.90 -5.34
N ALA A 79 -19.25 -7.04 -6.23
CA ALA A 79 -17.86 -6.69 -5.91
C ALA A 79 -17.71 -5.21 -5.51
N ASP A 80 -18.35 -4.31 -6.27
CA ASP A 80 -18.33 -2.86 -6.04
C ASP A 80 -18.92 -2.52 -4.67
N ASP A 81 -20.10 -3.05 -4.37
CA ASP A 81 -20.80 -2.85 -3.10
C ASP A 81 -19.99 -3.38 -1.92
N LEU A 82 -19.37 -4.55 -2.05
CA LEU A 82 -18.54 -5.14 -1.01
C LEU A 82 -17.27 -4.34 -0.74
N TYR A 83 -16.62 -3.77 -1.78
CA TYR A 83 -15.49 -2.86 -1.58
C TYR A 83 -15.90 -1.58 -0.86
N LEU A 84 -17.03 -0.96 -1.26
CA LEU A 84 -17.55 0.23 -0.58
C LEU A 84 -17.90 -0.05 0.88
N ARG A 85 -18.54 -1.20 1.13
CA ARG A 85 -18.83 -1.66 2.49
C ARG A 85 -17.56 -1.88 3.33
N ALA A 86 -16.52 -2.49 2.74
CA ALA A 86 -15.26 -2.69 3.43
C ALA A 86 -14.62 -1.35 3.84
N LEU A 87 -14.67 -0.34 2.97
CA LEU A 87 -14.14 1.00 3.26
C LEU A 87 -14.92 1.68 4.39
N ALA A 88 -16.25 1.63 4.37
CA ALA A 88 -17.08 2.17 5.44
C ALA A 88 -16.77 1.51 6.80
N LEU A 89 -16.62 0.19 6.83
CA LEU A 89 -16.25 -0.55 8.05
C LEU A 89 -14.85 -0.21 8.56
N HIS A 90 -13.89 0.13 7.66
CA HIS A 90 -12.59 0.63 8.07
C HIS A 90 -12.65 2.04 8.68
N ASP A 91 -13.57 2.89 8.21
CA ASP A 91 -13.76 4.24 8.81
C ASP A 91 -14.22 4.13 10.26
N ASP A 92 -15.04 3.15 10.60
CA ASP A 92 -15.53 2.88 11.96
C ASP A 92 -14.46 2.22 12.86
N ALA A 93 -13.70 1.25 12.31
CA ALA A 93 -12.72 0.48 13.07
C ALA A 93 -11.36 1.19 13.24
N GLY A 94 -11.06 2.17 12.41
CA GLY A 94 -9.73 2.76 12.29
C GLY A 94 -8.76 1.87 11.50
N GLY A 95 -7.43 2.15 11.60
CA GLY A 95 -6.41 1.31 10.98
C GLY A 95 -6.07 1.71 9.55
N ASP A 96 -5.21 2.72 9.42
CA ASP A 96 -4.80 3.31 8.13
C ASP A 96 -4.23 2.29 7.13
N PHE A 97 -3.45 1.31 7.61
CA PHE A 97 -2.80 0.34 6.73
C PHE A 97 -3.81 -0.59 6.04
N GLU A 98 -4.73 -1.19 6.78
CA GLU A 98 -5.71 -2.13 6.21
C GLU A 98 -6.72 -1.41 5.31
N ARG A 99 -7.09 -0.17 5.66
CA ARG A 99 -7.89 0.69 4.81
C ARG A 99 -7.17 0.99 3.48
N ALA A 100 -5.89 1.37 3.54
CA ALA A 100 -5.09 1.62 2.34
C ALA A 100 -4.94 0.37 1.46
N ARG A 101 -4.82 -0.83 2.05
CA ARG A 101 -4.85 -2.09 1.30
C ARG A 101 -6.17 -2.30 0.56
N THR A 102 -7.29 -2.01 1.21
CA THR A 102 -8.62 -2.12 0.57
C THR A 102 -8.75 -1.13 -0.60
N GLU A 103 -8.31 0.12 -0.41
CA GLU A 103 -8.28 1.14 -1.47
C GLU A 103 -7.40 0.70 -2.66
N LEU A 104 -6.23 0.10 -2.41
CA LEU A 104 -5.34 -0.41 -3.45
C LEU A 104 -6.00 -1.53 -4.26
N LEU A 105 -6.59 -2.52 -3.58
CA LEU A 105 -7.24 -3.65 -4.25
C LEU A 105 -8.46 -3.22 -5.05
N TYR A 106 -9.27 -2.34 -4.49
CA TYR A 106 -10.42 -1.75 -5.17
C TYR A 106 -9.98 -0.95 -6.40
N GLY A 107 -8.96 -0.11 -6.27
CA GLY A 107 -8.39 0.65 -7.37
C GLY A 107 -7.86 -0.25 -8.50
N LYS A 108 -7.18 -1.35 -8.17
CA LYS A 108 -6.74 -2.37 -9.15
C LYS A 108 -7.93 -3.04 -9.84
N TRP A 109 -8.98 -3.37 -9.10
CA TRP A 109 -10.20 -3.96 -9.64
C TRP A 109 -10.90 -2.99 -10.59
N LEU A 110 -11.14 -1.73 -10.20
CA LEU A 110 -11.73 -0.68 -11.02
C LEU A 110 -10.95 -0.46 -12.33
N ARG A 111 -9.61 -0.48 -12.26
CA ARG A 111 -8.77 -0.35 -13.45
C ARG A 111 -9.00 -1.50 -14.44
N ARG A 112 -9.10 -2.74 -13.97
CA ARG A 112 -9.43 -3.90 -14.81
C ARG A 112 -10.81 -3.76 -15.48
N ARG A 113 -11.75 -3.08 -14.82
CA ARG A 113 -13.10 -2.76 -15.35
C ARG A 113 -13.14 -1.49 -16.19
N ARG A 114 -11.98 -0.89 -16.50
CA ARG A 114 -11.88 0.35 -17.30
C ARG A 114 -12.52 1.59 -16.63
N ARG A 115 -12.88 1.53 -15.36
CA ARG A 115 -13.35 2.68 -14.55
C ARG A 115 -12.14 3.52 -14.08
N LEU A 116 -11.40 4.08 -15.05
CA LEU A 116 -10.05 4.65 -14.81
C LEU A 116 -10.05 5.87 -13.90
N ARG A 117 -11.10 6.70 -13.94
CA ARG A 117 -11.23 7.88 -13.07
C ARG A 117 -11.37 7.47 -11.61
N GLU A 118 -12.24 6.51 -11.34
CA GLU A 118 -12.49 5.99 -10.00
C GLU A 118 -11.28 5.21 -9.47
N ALA A 119 -10.68 4.38 -10.33
CA ALA A 119 -9.43 3.69 -10.01
C ALA A 119 -8.35 4.66 -9.53
N ARG A 120 -8.20 5.81 -10.21
CA ARG A 120 -7.25 6.85 -9.83
C ARG A 120 -7.53 7.43 -8.45
N ALA A 121 -8.80 7.71 -8.15
CA ALA A 121 -9.18 8.24 -6.84
C ALA A 121 -8.85 7.25 -5.71
N ARG A 122 -9.18 5.96 -5.89
CA ARG A 122 -8.89 4.91 -4.90
C ARG A 122 -7.39 4.66 -4.73
N LEU A 123 -6.64 4.56 -5.83
CA LEU A 123 -5.18 4.41 -5.77
C LEU A 123 -4.50 5.63 -5.12
N GLY A 124 -5.03 6.84 -5.35
CA GLY A 124 -4.54 8.05 -4.67
C GLY A 124 -4.76 7.99 -3.17
N ALA A 125 -5.94 7.57 -2.71
CA ALA A 125 -6.26 7.39 -1.29
C ALA A 125 -5.37 6.30 -0.66
N ALA A 126 -5.14 5.19 -1.36
CA ALA A 126 -4.24 4.13 -0.91
C ALA A 126 -2.81 4.64 -0.72
N LEU A 127 -2.29 5.43 -1.67
CA LEU A 127 -0.95 6.00 -1.58
C LEU A 127 -0.78 6.87 -0.34
N VAL A 128 -1.74 7.79 -0.10
CA VAL A 128 -1.73 8.66 1.09
C VAL A 128 -1.77 7.83 2.38
N GLY A 129 -2.60 6.79 2.44
CA GLY A 129 -2.67 5.91 3.60
C GLY A 129 -1.36 5.17 3.87
N PHE A 130 -0.72 4.58 2.85
CA PHE A 130 0.56 3.89 3.00
C PHE A 130 1.71 4.84 3.37
N GLU A 131 1.74 6.05 2.83
CA GLU A 131 2.74 7.06 3.21
C GLU A 131 2.58 7.48 4.66
N ARG A 132 1.36 7.66 5.13
CA ARG A 132 1.04 7.99 6.52
C ARG A 132 1.48 6.92 7.50
N CYS A 133 1.33 5.63 7.14
CA CYS A 133 1.78 4.49 7.96
C CYS A 133 3.29 4.20 7.81
N GLY A 134 4.01 4.88 6.92
CA GLY A 134 5.41 4.55 6.62
C GLY A 134 5.61 3.25 5.83
N ALA A 135 4.57 2.72 5.19
CA ALA A 135 4.58 1.47 4.43
C ALA A 135 5.17 1.65 3.02
N GLY A 136 6.48 1.95 2.93
CA GLY A 136 7.17 2.36 1.71
C GLY A 136 7.01 1.40 0.54
N ALA A 137 7.15 0.08 0.76
CA ALA A 137 7.01 -0.91 -0.32
C ALA A 137 5.60 -0.92 -0.94
N TRP A 138 4.55 -0.73 -0.11
CA TRP A 138 3.17 -0.63 -0.58
C TRP A 138 2.89 0.70 -1.30
N ALA A 139 3.48 1.79 -0.82
CA ALA A 139 3.42 3.08 -1.50
C ALA A 139 4.07 3.00 -2.90
N ASP A 140 5.23 2.36 -3.03
CA ASP A 140 5.92 2.18 -4.32
C ASP A 140 5.10 1.30 -5.28
N GLN A 141 4.50 0.22 -4.79
CA GLN A 141 3.57 -0.59 -5.57
C GLN A 141 2.38 0.25 -6.07
N THR A 142 1.79 1.05 -5.18
CA THR A 142 0.62 1.90 -5.51
C THR A 142 0.98 2.96 -6.55
N ARG A 143 2.17 3.56 -6.48
CA ARG A 143 2.69 4.47 -7.52
C ARG A 143 2.83 3.77 -8.86
N GLY A 144 3.26 2.50 -8.87
CA GLY A 144 3.29 1.66 -10.07
C GLY A 144 1.91 1.50 -10.71
N GLU A 145 0.89 1.21 -9.90
CA GLU A 145 -0.50 1.06 -10.38
C GLU A 145 -1.08 2.39 -10.89
N LEU A 146 -0.77 3.51 -10.25
CA LEU A 146 -1.16 4.85 -10.70
C LEU A 146 -0.54 5.17 -12.08
N ARG A 147 0.73 4.86 -12.29
CA ARG A 147 1.38 5.02 -13.61
C ARG A 147 0.72 4.15 -14.67
N ALA A 148 0.44 2.89 -14.35
CA ALA A 148 -0.24 1.95 -15.26
C ALA A 148 -1.69 2.37 -15.59
N ASN A 149 -2.32 3.17 -14.73
CA ASN A 149 -3.67 3.72 -14.95
C ASN A 149 -3.69 4.95 -15.88
N GLY A 150 -2.58 5.27 -16.55
CA GLY A 150 -2.48 6.47 -17.40
C GLY A 150 -2.47 7.78 -16.61
N ALA A 151 -2.30 7.69 -15.30
CA ALA A 151 -1.95 8.83 -14.47
C ALA A 151 -0.44 9.09 -14.61
N ALA A 152 -0.05 9.78 -15.66
CA ALA A 152 1.02 10.76 -15.45
C ALA A 152 0.48 11.62 -14.31
N SER A 153 1.04 11.43 -13.12
CA SER A 153 0.54 12.10 -11.92
C SER A 153 0.45 13.58 -12.19
N ALA A 154 -0.67 14.22 -11.81
CA ALA A 154 -0.75 15.68 -11.77
C ALA A 154 0.37 16.27 -10.88
N THR A 155 0.94 15.46 -9.98
CA THR A 155 2.19 15.69 -9.25
C THR A 155 3.44 15.71 -10.12
N ASP A 156 3.44 15.14 -11.35
CA ASP A 156 4.58 15.29 -12.27
C ASP A 156 4.69 16.69 -12.89
N ARG A 157 3.67 17.54 -12.71
CA ARG A 157 3.66 18.92 -13.24
C ARG A 157 3.66 20.00 -12.16
N SER A 158 3.49 19.67 -10.91
CA SER A 158 3.54 20.62 -9.80
C SER A 158 4.67 20.26 -8.83
N GLY A 159 5.80 20.95 -8.98
CA GLY A 159 6.77 21.24 -7.94
C GLY A 159 7.61 20.09 -7.41
N GLY A 160 8.85 19.99 -7.88
CA GLY A 160 10.00 19.28 -7.39
C GLY A 160 9.96 18.77 -5.95
N LEU A 161 10.14 19.61 -4.97
CA LEU A 161 10.28 19.22 -3.55
C LEU A 161 8.98 18.76 -2.90
N ALA A 162 7.80 19.17 -3.38
CA ALA A 162 6.51 18.73 -2.87
C ALA A 162 6.22 17.23 -3.11
N ARG A 163 7.04 16.56 -3.94
CA ARG A 163 6.98 15.11 -4.20
C ARG A 163 7.66 14.27 -3.13
N LEU A 164 8.40 14.89 -2.25
CA LEU A 164 9.18 14.22 -1.22
C LEU A 164 8.37 14.04 0.06
N THR A 165 8.53 12.88 0.69
CA THR A 165 8.01 12.68 2.06
C THR A 165 8.72 13.66 3.02
N PRO A 166 8.14 13.97 4.19
CA PRO A 166 8.77 14.87 5.16
C PRO A 166 10.20 14.45 5.54
N GLN A 167 10.47 13.16 5.61
CA GLN A 167 11.81 12.65 5.89
C GLN A 167 12.75 12.78 4.70
N GLN A 168 12.28 12.48 3.49
CA GLN A 168 13.06 12.69 2.26
C GLN A 168 13.38 14.16 2.05
N LEU A 169 12.43 15.05 2.32
CA LEU A 169 12.63 16.50 2.22
C LEU A 169 13.70 16.99 3.20
N ARG A 170 13.68 16.51 4.46
CA ARG A 170 14.73 16.84 5.44
C ARG A 170 16.10 16.38 4.97
N ILE A 171 16.20 15.15 4.47
CA ILE A 171 17.46 14.60 3.94
C ILE A 171 17.93 15.42 2.72
N ALA A 172 17.02 15.72 1.78
CA ALA A 172 17.31 16.51 0.59
C ALA A 172 17.85 17.90 0.94
N ARG A 173 17.26 18.59 1.90
CA ARG A 173 17.72 19.90 2.39
C ARG A 173 19.13 19.84 2.97
N HIS A 174 19.42 18.91 3.87
CA HIS A 174 20.77 18.76 4.43
C HIS A 174 21.81 18.42 3.36
N VAL A 175 21.44 17.60 2.39
CA VAL A 175 22.32 17.28 1.26
C VAL A 175 22.55 18.48 0.36
N ALA A 176 21.55 19.32 0.14
CA ALA A 176 21.65 20.55 -0.62
C ALA A 176 22.52 21.60 0.08
N GLU A 177 22.52 21.63 1.42
CA GLU A 177 23.43 22.42 2.28
C GLU A 177 24.88 21.91 2.23
N GLY A 178 25.18 20.84 1.49
CA GLY A 178 26.53 20.28 1.35
C GLY A 178 26.89 19.20 2.37
N ALA A 179 25.98 18.81 3.27
CA ALA A 179 26.26 17.79 4.28
C ALA A 179 26.50 16.41 3.66
N THR A 180 27.53 15.69 4.08
CA THR A 180 27.79 14.30 3.70
C THR A 180 26.71 13.35 4.22
N ASN A 181 26.58 12.15 3.64
CA ASN A 181 25.61 11.16 4.12
C ASN A 181 25.85 10.77 5.59
N ARG A 182 27.10 10.80 6.04
CA ARG A 182 27.48 10.56 7.45
C ARG A 182 26.98 11.67 8.37
N GLU A 183 27.15 12.91 7.98
CA GLU A 183 26.67 14.08 8.74
C GLU A 183 25.15 14.14 8.78
N VAL A 184 24.48 13.84 7.66
CA VAL A 184 23.02 13.73 7.61
C VAL A 184 22.53 12.62 8.55
N ALA A 185 23.19 11.46 8.53
CA ALA A 185 22.86 10.34 9.40
C ALA A 185 22.98 10.71 10.88
N GLN A 186 24.05 11.43 11.26
CA GLN A 186 24.25 11.93 12.62
C GLN A 186 23.18 12.95 13.04
N ARG A 187 22.88 13.95 12.19
CA ARG A 187 21.87 14.99 12.47
C ARG A 187 20.45 14.44 12.62
N LEU A 188 20.12 13.39 11.87
CA LEU A 188 18.78 12.79 11.88
C LEU A 188 18.67 11.53 12.75
N ALA A 189 19.74 11.14 13.46
CA ALA A 189 19.82 9.95 14.31
C ALA A 189 19.42 8.66 13.57
N VAL A 190 19.88 8.50 12.33
CA VAL A 190 19.64 7.31 11.48
C VAL A 190 20.96 6.70 11.00
N SER A 191 20.92 5.52 10.38
CA SER A 191 22.11 4.92 9.77
C SER A 191 22.46 5.60 8.43
N THR A 192 23.75 5.59 8.05
CA THR A 192 24.19 6.05 6.71
C THR A 192 23.51 5.27 5.60
N ARG A 193 23.27 3.95 5.81
CA ARG A 193 22.52 3.09 4.88
C ARG A 193 21.07 3.58 4.67
N THR A 194 20.44 4.07 5.73
CA THR A 194 19.09 4.67 5.67
C THR A 194 19.10 5.95 4.84
N VAL A 195 20.12 6.80 5.04
CA VAL A 195 20.30 8.03 4.24
C VAL A 195 20.51 7.69 2.76
N ASP A 196 21.38 6.71 2.45
CA ASP A 196 21.63 6.25 1.08
C ASP A 196 20.37 5.70 0.40
N TYR A 197 19.55 4.97 1.14
CA TYR A 197 18.26 4.47 0.65
C TYR A 197 17.31 5.63 0.30
N HIS A 198 17.15 6.59 1.22
CA HIS A 198 16.28 7.73 0.98
C HIS A 198 16.80 8.63 -0.15
N LEU A 199 18.11 8.84 -0.28
CA LEU A 199 18.69 9.64 -1.37
C LEU A 199 18.46 9.02 -2.74
N ARG A 200 18.56 7.70 -2.88
CA ARG A 200 18.20 7.01 -4.13
C ARG A 200 16.75 7.28 -4.50
N ASN A 201 15.85 7.21 -3.52
CA ASN A 201 14.43 7.49 -3.73
C ASN A 201 14.17 8.97 -4.05
N VAL A 202 14.88 9.90 -3.39
CA VAL A 202 14.83 11.35 -3.69
C VAL A 202 15.28 11.62 -5.13
N PHE A 203 16.41 11.06 -5.55
CA PHE A 203 16.93 11.23 -6.90
C PHE A 203 15.93 10.68 -7.95
N ALA A 204 15.37 9.52 -7.70
CA ALA A 204 14.36 8.93 -8.58
C ALA A 204 13.06 9.77 -8.62
N ALA A 205 12.61 10.27 -7.46
CA ALA A 205 11.39 11.07 -7.36
C ALA A 205 11.52 12.43 -8.06
N LEU A 206 12.69 13.06 -7.95
CA LEU A 206 12.95 14.39 -8.54
C LEU A 206 13.52 14.33 -9.97
N GLY A 207 13.87 13.13 -10.46
CA GLY A 207 14.49 12.96 -11.78
C GLY A 207 15.92 13.53 -11.86
N VAL A 208 16.59 13.76 -10.72
CA VAL A 208 17.98 14.27 -10.67
C VAL A 208 18.98 13.13 -10.60
N ARG A 209 20.16 13.34 -11.18
CA ARG A 209 21.20 12.32 -11.31
C ARG A 209 22.41 12.57 -10.41
N SER A 210 22.47 13.73 -9.75
CA SER A 210 23.61 14.12 -8.92
C SER A 210 23.21 14.98 -7.73
N ARG A 211 24.09 15.04 -6.71
CA ARG A 211 23.93 15.94 -5.56
C ARG A 211 23.91 17.41 -5.97
N VAL A 212 24.65 17.76 -7.01
CA VAL A 212 24.72 19.14 -7.53
C VAL A 212 23.38 19.53 -8.17
N GLU A 213 22.77 18.62 -8.92
CA GLU A 213 21.43 18.84 -9.48
C GLU A 213 20.38 18.97 -8.37
N LEU A 214 20.46 18.12 -7.34
CA LEU A 214 19.58 18.21 -6.18
C LEU A 214 19.71 19.56 -5.48
N ALA A 215 20.94 20.03 -5.21
CA ALA A 215 21.20 21.31 -4.56
C ALA A 215 20.62 22.49 -5.35
N ARG A 216 20.82 22.49 -6.67
CA ARG A 216 20.25 23.53 -7.56
C ARG A 216 18.72 23.55 -7.52
N LEU A 217 18.08 22.38 -7.52
CA LEU A 217 16.63 22.26 -7.48
C LEU A 217 16.07 22.76 -6.15
N VAL A 218 16.71 22.40 -5.04
CA VAL A 218 16.33 22.86 -3.69
C VAL A 218 16.47 24.38 -3.57
N ASP A 219 17.55 24.96 -4.10
CA ASP A 219 17.77 26.43 -4.09
C ASP A 219 16.74 27.18 -4.95
N GLN A 220 16.35 26.63 -6.09
CA GLN A 220 15.34 27.21 -6.98
C GLN A 220 13.94 27.27 -6.36
N GLU A 221 13.57 26.26 -5.55
CA GLU A 221 12.24 26.20 -4.91
C GLU A 221 12.20 26.90 -3.54
N SER A 222 13.35 27.31 -3.02
CA SER A 222 13.44 28.07 -1.76
C SER A 222 13.43 29.59 -1.94
N ARG A 223 13.41 30.05 -3.22
CA ARG A 223 13.30 31.46 -3.61
C ARG A 223 11.88 31.84 -3.98
#